data_eb45998da7bf0bbb7cebeada71825cce
#
_entry.id   eb45998da7bf0bbb7cebeada71825cce
#
_cell.length_a   1.000
_cell.length_b   1.000
_cell.length_c   1.000
_cell.angle_alpha   90.00
_cell.angle_beta   90.00
_cell.angle_gamma   90.00
#
_symmetry.space_group_name_H-M   'P 1'
#
loop_
_entity.id
_entity.type
_entity.pdbx_description
1 polymer ?
#
loop_
_entity_poly.entity_id
_entity_poly.type
_entity_poly.pdbx_seq_one_letter_code
_entity_poly.pdbx_strand_id
1 'polypeptide(L)'
;MSNYTIAVDWAGKDALLDTDPNKVISGTDFDTEFTTARTAINSKADVNGDSGENFVANLLTATTATVGGEEVVTLDTPQTFTKAHPTASEAITLSTPQVANLLNANVFDVSVQADDKALTVSNQSTGVEVSFIIKNTGAYDVAFGGEFKFNGGEPTITSGSGKVDLVRCVSDGTYLYCTITQDLT
;
A
#
# COMPACT_ATOMS: atom_id res chain seq x y z
N MET A 1 5.49 -27.91 5.32
CA MET A 1 5.39 -28.07 6.79
C MET A 1 6.24 -29.25 7.18
N SER A 2 7.26 -29.08 8.00
CA SER A 2 8.04 -30.19 8.52
C SER A 2 7.27 -30.82 9.69
N ASN A 3 6.83 -32.05 9.52
CA ASN A 3 6.23 -32.80 10.60
C ASN A 3 7.33 -33.57 11.32
N TYR A 4 7.23 -33.68 12.65
CA TYR A 4 8.09 -34.54 13.41
C TYR A 4 7.80 -36.02 13.03
N THR A 5 8.86 -36.75 12.73
CA THR A 5 8.82 -38.21 12.50
C THR A 5 9.81 -38.82 13.46
N ILE A 6 9.38 -39.83 14.19
CA ILE A 6 10.24 -40.60 15.11
C ILE A 6 11.45 -41.10 14.33
N ALA A 7 12.65 -40.75 14.77
CA ALA A 7 13.91 -41.12 14.10
C ALA A 7 14.46 -42.48 14.60
N VAL A 8 14.14 -42.85 15.82
CA VAL A 8 14.58 -44.13 16.45
C VAL A 8 13.43 -45.10 16.47
N ASP A 9 13.62 -46.34 16.00
CA ASP A 9 12.62 -47.42 16.07
C ASP A 9 12.60 -48.03 17.46
N TRP A 10 11.91 -47.37 18.41
CA TRP A 10 11.78 -47.84 19.79
C TRP A 10 11.08 -49.18 19.88
N ALA A 11 10.03 -49.41 19.11
CA ALA A 11 9.27 -50.65 19.11
C ALA A 11 10.11 -51.82 18.57
N GLY A 12 10.92 -51.55 17.53
CA GLY A 12 11.88 -52.54 17.01
C GLY A 12 12.93 -52.93 18.04
N LYS A 13 13.45 -51.95 18.80
CA LYS A 13 14.39 -52.22 19.89
C LYS A 13 13.77 -53.09 21.01
N ASP A 14 12.52 -52.82 21.41
CA ASP A 14 11.81 -53.58 22.42
C ASP A 14 11.55 -55.03 22.01
N ALA A 15 11.38 -55.28 20.74
CA ALA A 15 11.16 -56.61 20.19
C ALA A 15 12.42 -57.51 20.16
N LEU A 16 13.61 -56.93 20.35
CA LEU A 16 14.85 -57.67 20.36
C LEU A 16 14.99 -58.56 21.60
N LEU A 17 15.79 -59.62 21.46
CA LEU A 17 16.10 -60.52 22.62
C LEU A 17 16.89 -59.73 23.66
N ASP A 18 16.72 -60.08 24.94
CA ASP A 18 17.42 -59.43 26.07
C ASP A 18 18.96 -59.55 26.00
N THR A 19 19.47 -60.48 25.19
CA THR A 19 20.90 -60.66 24.94
C THR A 19 21.40 -59.82 23.74
N ASP A 20 20.51 -59.17 22.98
CA ASP A 20 20.90 -58.36 21.84
C ASP A 20 21.44 -57.01 22.30
N PRO A 21 22.69 -56.67 21.94
CA PRO A 21 23.29 -55.40 22.33
C PRO A 21 22.54 -54.17 21.77
N ASN A 22 21.78 -54.32 20.68
CA ASN A 22 21.01 -53.24 20.09
C ASN A 22 19.68 -52.95 20.81
N LYS A 23 19.28 -53.83 21.76
CA LYS A 23 18.11 -53.58 22.62
C LYS A 23 18.34 -52.42 23.57
N VAL A 24 19.59 -52.21 23.95
CA VAL A 24 19.95 -51.11 24.85
C VAL A 24 19.71 -49.77 24.20
N ILE A 25 18.96 -48.90 24.85
CA ILE A 25 18.81 -47.52 24.44
C ILE A 25 20.12 -46.80 24.74
N SER A 26 20.77 -46.31 23.70
CA SER A 26 22.05 -45.62 23.81
C SER A 26 21.88 -44.11 23.92
N GLY A 27 22.90 -43.40 24.39
CA GLY A 27 22.95 -41.95 24.35
C GLY A 27 22.81 -41.39 22.96
N THR A 28 23.30 -42.13 21.92
CA THR A 28 23.16 -41.73 20.51
C THR A 28 21.71 -41.81 20.03
N ASP A 29 20.92 -42.77 20.49
CA ASP A 29 19.49 -42.87 20.17
C ASP A 29 18.74 -41.66 20.71
N PHE A 30 18.99 -41.23 21.94
CA PHE A 30 18.42 -40.04 22.54
C PHE A 30 18.86 -38.77 21.78
N ASP A 31 20.14 -38.64 21.50
CA ASP A 31 20.66 -37.46 20.79
C ASP A 31 20.02 -37.32 19.39
N THR A 32 19.90 -38.45 18.69
CA THR A 32 19.25 -38.50 17.35
C THR A 32 17.77 -38.07 17.46
N GLU A 33 17.01 -38.62 18.38
CA GLU A 33 15.60 -38.33 18.56
C GLU A 33 15.38 -36.88 18.97
N PHE A 34 16.10 -36.40 19.97
CA PHE A 34 15.96 -35.00 20.43
C PHE A 34 16.43 -33.99 19.41
N THR A 35 17.47 -34.30 18.62
CA THR A 35 17.91 -33.44 17.52
C THR A 35 16.85 -33.36 16.44
N THR A 36 16.22 -34.47 16.08
CA THR A 36 15.13 -34.52 15.10
C THR A 36 13.90 -33.75 15.61
N ALA A 37 13.51 -33.94 16.87
CA ALA A 37 12.42 -33.20 17.49
C ALA A 37 12.70 -31.69 17.52
N ARG A 38 13.90 -31.29 17.92
CA ARG A 38 14.32 -29.87 17.92
C ARG A 38 14.25 -29.27 16.52
N THR A 39 14.74 -29.99 15.51
CA THR A 39 14.69 -29.50 14.11
C THR A 39 13.26 -29.33 13.63
N ALA A 40 12.37 -30.30 13.95
CA ALA A 40 10.96 -30.22 13.62
C ALA A 40 10.26 -29.03 14.32
N ILE A 41 10.55 -28.80 15.59
CA ILE A 41 10.02 -27.67 16.36
C ILE A 41 10.51 -26.34 15.79
N ASN A 42 11.82 -26.23 15.55
CA ASN A 42 12.41 -25.01 15.00
C ASN A 42 12.01 -24.73 13.55
N SER A 43 11.44 -25.72 12.83
CA SER A 43 10.85 -25.50 11.50
C SER A 43 9.42 -24.95 11.53
N LYS A 44 8.83 -24.79 12.70
CA LYS A 44 7.54 -24.15 12.88
C LYS A 44 7.76 -22.62 13.01
N ALA A 45 6.93 -21.86 12.33
CA ALA A 45 6.94 -20.41 12.51
C ALA A 45 6.67 -20.08 13.98
N ASP A 46 7.51 -19.24 14.57
CA ASP A 46 7.32 -18.78 15.94
C ASP A 46 6.08 -17.89 16.01
N VAL A 47 5.18 -18.23 16.93
CA VAL A 47 3.97 -17.43 17.17
C VAL A 47 4.31 -16.01 17.66
N ASN A 48 5.53 -15.81 18.19
CA ASN A 48 6.00 -14.53 18.70
C ASN A 48 6.64 -13.62 17.63
N GLY A 49 6.75 -14.10 16.38
CA GLY A 49 7.18 -13.28 15.24
C GLY A 49 8.60 -12.75 15.36
N ASP A 50 9.59 -13.64 15.41
CA ASP A 50 10.99 -13.22 15.30
C ASP A 50 11.24 -12.62 13.91
N SER A 51 11.96 -11.49 13.85
CA SER A 51 12.14 -10.67 12.63
C SER A 51 12.86 -11.37 11.47
N GLY A 52 13.29 -12.61 11.66
CA GLY A 52 13.93 -13.44 10.63
C GLY A 52 13.05 -14.57 10.07
N GLU A 53 11.82 -14.75 10.57
CA GLU A 53 10.96 -15.85 10.15
C GLU A 53 9.85 -15.42 9.20
N ASN A 54 9.76 -16.09 8.06
CA ASN A 54 8.67 -15.91 7.11
C ASN A 54 7.54 -16.87 7.42
N PHE A 55 6.41 -16.36 7.88
CA PHE A 55 5.18 -17.14 8.00
C PHE A 55 4.48 -17.23 6.64
N VAL A 56 4.49 -18.43 6.05
CA VAL A 56 3.75 -18.71 4.81
C VAL A 56 2.54 -19.55 5.14
N ALA A 57 1.36 -18.97 5.08
CA ALA A 57 0.08 -19.68 5.23
C ALA A 57 -0.71 -19.62 3.91
N ASN A 58 -1.26 -20.76 3.48
CA ASN A 58 -2.19 -20.78 2.35
C ASN A 58 -3.52 -20.09 2.67
N LEU A 59 -3.88 -20.08 3.95
CA LEU A 59 -5.04 -19.38 4.48
C LEU A 59 -4.68 -18.86 5.87
N LEU A 60 -4.77 -17.56 6.04
CA LEU A 60 -4.71 -16.90 7.33
C LEU A 60 -6.14 -16.48 7.69
N THR A 61 -6.75 -17.15 8.66
CA THR A 61 -8.02 -16.73 9.24
C THR A 61 -7.72 -15.98 10.53
N ALA A 62 -7.87 -14.66 10.48
CA ALA A 62 -7.66 -13.80 11.64
C ALA A 62 -8.86 -12.84 11.77
N THR A 63 -9.31 -12.59 12.99
CA THR A 63 -10.34 -11.59 13.26
C THR A 63 -9.78 -10.18 13.02
N THR A 64 -8.48 -10.01 13.26
CA THR A 64 -7.73 -8.79 13.01
C THR A 64 -6.30 -9.16 12.68
N ALA A 65 -5.75 -8.63 11.61
CA ALA A 65 -4.34 -8.72 11.29
C ALA A 65 -3.73 -7.32 11.31
N THR A 66 -2.62 -7.13 12.01
CA THR A 66 -1.89 -5.86 12.09
C THR A 66 -0.47 -6.06 11.58
N VAL A 67 0.01 -5.18 10.71
CA VAL A 67 1.40 -5.14 10.26
C VAL A 67 1.96 -3.76 10.56
N GLY A 68 3.04 -3.70 11.35
CA GLY A 68 3.65 -2.44 11.73
C GLY A 68 2.75 -1.51 12.56
N GLY A 69 1.75 -2.07 13.27
CA GLY A 69 0.77 -1.29 14.04
C GLY A 69 -0.43 -0.81 13.23
N GLU A 70 -0.46 -1.05 11.92
CA GLU A 70 -1.60 -0.76 11.04
C GLU A 70 -2.45 -2.01 10.85
N GLU A 71 -3.78 -1.86 10.85
CA GLU A 71 -4.70 -2.96 10.58
C GLU A 71 -4.59 -3.41 9.13
N VAL A 72 -4.24 -4.68 8.91
CA VAL A 72 -4.27 -5.30 7.58
C VAL A 72 -5.67 -5.82 7.32
N VAL A 73 -6.26 -5.36 6.27
CA VAL A 73 -7.63 -5.66 5.87
C VAL A 73 -7.81 -7.16 5.60
N THR A 74 -8.76 -7.80 6.26
CA THR A 74 -9.14 -9.20 6.02
C THR A 74 -10.17 -9.31 4.89
N LEU A 75 -10.00 -10.31 4.01
CA LEU A 75 -10.70 -10.44 2.72
C LEU A 75 -12.11 -11.04 2.77
N ASP A 76 -12.79 -11.08 3.92
CA ASP A 76 -14.05 -11.85 4.06
C ASP A 76 -15.34 -11.02 3.94
N THR A 77 -15.23 -9.73 3.64
CA THR A 77 -16.36 -8.85 3.33
C THR A 77 -15.99 -7.91 2.18
N PRO A 78 -16.97 -7.35 1.45
CA PRO A 78 -16.68 -6.32 0.46
C PRO A 78 -15.80 -5.23 1.07
N GLN A 79 -14.56 -5.17 0.61
CA GLN A 79 -13.54 -4.28 1.16
C GLN A 79 -13.98 -2.84 0.93
N THR A 80 -14.48 -2.20 1.96
CA THR A 80 -14.52 -0.75 1.98
C THR A 80 -13.13 -0.28 2.44
N PHE A 81 -12.27 0.12 1.52
CA PHE A 81 -11.04 0.81 1.86
C PHE A 81 -11.43 2.14 2.51
N THR A 82 -11.58 2.14 3.84
CA THR A 82 -11.89 3.35 4.61
C THR A 82 -10.68 4.29 4.73
N LYS A 83 -9.49 3.82 4.42
CA LYS A 83 -8.37 4.65 4.01
C LYS A 83 -8.28 4.59 2.48
N ALA A 84 -9.28 5.16 1.81
CA ALA A 84 -9.02 5.73 0.52
C ALA A 84 -7.71 6.51 0.64
N HIS A 85 -6.76 6.21 -0.24
CA HIS A 85 -5.61 7.03 -0.58
C HIS A 85 -5.42 8.21 0.38
N PRO A 86 -4.31 8.36 1.09
CA PRO A 86 -4.18 9.48 2.01
C PRO A 86 -4.66 10.73 1.28
N THR A 87 -5.65 11.40 1.83
CA THR A 87 -6.07 12.72 1.40
C THR A 87 -4.97 13.72 1.78
N ALA A 88 -3.73 13.41 1.35
CA ALA A 88 -2.65 14.35 1.43
C ALA A 88 -2.97 15.45 0.42
N SER A 89 -3.13 16.68 0.87
CA SER A 89 -3.11 17.81 -0.02
C SER A 89 -1.64 18.15 -0.31
N GLU A 90 -1.32 18.33 -1.58
CA GLU A 90 0.00 18.81 -2.01
C GLU A 90 -0.13 20.29 -2.40
N ALA A 91 0.78 21.13 -1.87
CA ALA A 91 0.83 22.54 -2.20
C ALA A 91 1.71 22.74 -3.45
N ILE A 92 1.18 23.41 -4.45
CA ILE A 92 1.87 23.78 -5.68
C ILE A 92 1.97 25.31 -5.77
N THR A 93 3.19 25.83 -5.97
CA THR A 93 3.40 27.23 -6.28
C THR A 93 3.64 27.40 -7.78
N LEU A 94 2.66 27.96 -8.49
CA LEU A 94 2.68 28.13 -9.94
C LEU A 94 3.29 29.47 -10.31
N SER A 95 4.60 29.62 -10.07
CA SER A 95 5.45 30.73 -10.54
C SER A 95 6.27 30.34 -11.78
N THR A 96 6.43 29.05 -12.03
CA THR A 96 7.02 28.39 -13.19
C THR A 96 6.14 27.20 -13.55
N PRO A 97 6.30 26.58 -14.74
CA PRO A 97 5.59 25.34 -15.07
C PRO A 97 5.74 24.28 -13.99
N GLN A 98 4.64 23.65 -13.58
CA GLN A 98 4.59 22.65 -12.51
C GLN A 98 3.88 21.38 -12.96
N VAL A 99 4.23 20.27 -12.32
CA VAL A 99 3.64 18.95 -12.54
C VAL A 99 3.02 18.45 -11.24
N ALA A 100 1.70 18.27 -11.23
CA ALA A 100 1.01 17.60 -10.12
C ALA A 100 1.17 16.07 -10.25
N ASN A 101 1.82 15.45 -9.28
CA ASN A 101 2.01 14.01 -9.28
C ASN A 101 0.84 13.32 -8.55
N LEU A 102 -0.02 12.62 -9.30
CA LEU A 102 -1.23 11.98 -8.75
C LEU A 102 -0.94 10.76 -7.84
N LEU A 103 0.31 10.30 -7.73
CA LEU A 103 0.70 9.34 -6.70
C LEU A 103 0.85 9.96 -5.31
N ASN A 104 1.13 11.28 -5.25
CA ASN A 104 1.39 11.96 -3.98
C ASN A 104 0.10 12.44 -3.31
N ALA A 105 -0.85 12.94 -4.10
CA ALA A 105 -2.09 13.54 -3.60
C ALA A 105 -3.24 13.41 -4.60
N ASN A 106 -4.45 13.55 -4.12
CA ASN A 106 -5.66 13.73 -4.93
C ASN A 106 -6.32 15.12 -4.72
N VAL A 107 -5.76 15.92 -3.83
CA VAL A 107 -6.11 17.32 -3.64
C VAL A 107 -4.85 18.16 -3.76
N PHE A 108 -4.85 19.12 -4.69
CA PHE A 108 -3.74 20.02 -4.89
C PHE A 108 -4.16 21.46 -4.57
N ASP A 109 -3.42 22.10 -3.68
CA ASP A 109 -3.59 23.52 -3.33
C ASP A 109 -2.63 24.35 -4.20
N VAL A 110 -3.15 24.94 -5.26
CA VAL A 110 -2.36 25.63 -6.29
C VAL A 110 -2.40 27.13 -6.07
N SER A 111 -1.27 27.70 -5.68
CA SER A 111 -1.09 29.17 -5.58
C SER A 111 -0.54 29.73 -6.90
N VAL A 112 -1.35 30.47 -7.64
CA VAL A 112 -0.96 31.07 -8.92
C VAL A 112 -0.25 32.39 -8.66
N GLN A 113 1.04 32.45 -9.04
CA GLN A 113 1.92 33.61 -8.76
C GLN A 113 2.52 34.22 -10.01
N ALA A 114 2.24 33.67 -11.19
CA ALA A 114 2.67 34.23 -12.48
C ALA A 114 1.70 33.80 -13.56
N ASP A 115 1.57 34.67 -14.57
CA ASP A 115 0.64 34.49 -15.68
C ASP A 115 1.06 33.37 -16.63
N ASP A 116 0.08 32.66 -17.20
CA ASP A 116 0.25 31.62 -18.23
C ASP A 116 1.31 30.55 -17.86
N LYS A 117 1.38 30.14 -16.60
CA LYS A 117 2.26 29.06 -16.23
C LYS A 117 1.54 27.72 -16.40
N ALA A 118 2.24 26.77 -17.03
CA ALA A 118 1.69 25.46 -17.31
C ALA A 118 1.51 24.64 -16.01
N LEU A 119 0.29 24.13 -15.81
CA LEU A 119 -0.03 23.10 -14.84
C LEU A 119 -0.30 21.81 -15.60
N THR A 120 0.55 20.82 -15.40
CA THR A 120 0.43 19.47 -15.99
C THR A 120 0.27 18.43 -14.91
N VAL A 121 -0.04 17.19 -15.28
CA VAL A 121 -0.15 16.06 -14.35
C VAL A 121 0.72 14.90 -14.79
N SER A 122 1.08 14.05 -13.82
CA SER A 122 1.80 12.79 -14.05
C SER A 122 1.21 11.66 -13.24
N ASN A 123 1.52 10.41 -13.65
CA ASN A 123 1.08 9.19 -12.96
C ASN A 123 -0.45 9.07 -12.85
N GLN A 124 -1.14 9.37 -13.93
CA GLN A 124 -2.59 9.19 -14.04
C GLN A 124 -2.95 7.69 -14.00
N SER A 125 -4.02 7.37 -13.29
CA SER A 125 -4.61 6.03 -13.28
C SER A 125 -6.11 6.13 -13.52
N THR A 126 -6.68 5.13 -14.16
CA THR A 126 -8.11 5.07 -14.46
C THR A 126 -8.94 5.09 -13.18
N GLY A 127 -9.99 5.92 -13.15
CA GLY A 127 -10.95 6.02 -12.06
C GLY A 127 -10.48 6.89 -10.88
N VAL A 128 -9.31 7.51 -10.97
CA VAL A 128 -8.84 8.44 -9.93
C VAL A 128 -9.60 9.76 -10.04
N GLU A 129 -10.16 10.20 -8.92
CA GLU A 129 -10.71 11.54 -8.77
C GLU A 129 -9.64 12.48 -8.19
N VAL A 130 -9.50 13.67 -8.79
CA VAL A 130 -8.54 14.67 -8.34
C VAL A 130 -9.18 16.06 -8.31
N SER A 131 -8.80 16.86 -7.32
CA SER A 131 -9.26 18.24 -7.15
C SER A 131 -8.08 19.20 -7.09
N PHE A 132 -8.20 20.31 -7.81
CA PHE A 132 -7.25 21.42 -7.73
C PHE A 132 -7.99 22.63 -7.16
N ILE A 133 -7.50 23.15 -6.04
CA ILE A 133 -7.96 24.39 -5.43
C ILE A 133 -7.03 25.49 -5.96
N ILE A 134 -7.49 26.25 -6.93
CA ILE A 134 -6.70 27.29 -7.61
C ILE A 134 -6.86 28.60 -6.86
N LYS A 135 -5.82 29.08 -6.23
CA LYS A 135 -5.79 30.35 -5.48
C LYS A 135 -5.02 31.39 -6.27
N ASN A 136 -5.70 32.39 -6.79
CA ASN A 136 -5.07 33.45 -7.57
C ASN A 136 -4.51 34.54 -6.63
N THR A 137 -3.24 34.89 -6.79
CA THR A 137 -2.59 35.94 -6.00
C THR A 137 -2.53 37.29 -6.72
N GLY A 138 -2.98 37.35 -7.96
CA GLY A 138 -2.98 38.52 -8.80
C GLY A 138 -3.97 38.42 -9.97
N ALA A 139 -3.73 39.14 -11.05
CA ALA A 139 -4.50 39.03 -12.29
C ALA A 139 -3.79 38.05 -13.24
N TYR A 140 -3.68 36.79 -12.81
CA TYR A 140 -2.96 35.75 -13.54
C TYR A 140 -3.92 34.70 -14.09
N ASP A 141 -3.49 34.01 -15.15
CA ASP A 141 -4.17 32.83 -15.69
C ASP A 141 -3.30 31.58 -15.57
N VAL A 142 -3.89 30.41 -15.79
CA VAL A 142 -3.23 29.09 -15.76
C VAL A 142 -3.32 28.46 -17.14
N ALA A 143 -2.20 28.03 -17.68
CA ALA A 143 -2.17 27.21 -18.88
C ALA A 143 -2.31 25.72 -18.45
N PHE A 144 -3.48 25.14 -18.64
CA PHE A 144 -3.70 23.72 -18.35
C PHE A 144 -3.05 22.85 -19.42
N GLY A 145 -2.35 21.78 -19.00
CA GLY A 145 -1.74 20.82 -19.91
C GLY A 145 -2.75 20.11 -20.81
N GLY A 146 -2.27 19.53 -21.91
CA GLY A 146 -3.12 18.88 -22.90
C GLY A 146 -3.87 17.63 -22.39
N GLU A 147 -3.50 17.11 -21.24
CA GLU A 147 -4.17 16.05 -20.51
C GLU A 147 -5.48 16.49 -19.85
N PHE A 148 -5.63 17.78 -19.54
CA PHE A 148 -6.90 18.32 -19.01
C PHE A 148 -7.92 18.50 -20.14
N LYS A 149 -9.12 17.97 -19.96
CA LYS A 149 -10.24 18.06 -20.89
C LYS A 149 -11.43 18.74 -20.24
N PHE A 150 -11.73 19.95 -20.66
CA PHE A 150 -12.87 20.71 -20.19
C PHE A 150 -13.99 20.73 -21.23
N ASN A 151 -15.23 20.74 -20.76
CA ASN A 151 -16.37 20.95 -21.66
C ASN A 151 -16.38 22.42 -22.14
N GLY A 152 -16.25 22.60 -23.45
CA GLY A 152 -16.22 23.96 -24.05
C GLY A 152 -14.83 24.55 -24.27
N GLY A 153 -13.77 23.78 -23.98
CA GLY A 153 -12.36 24.19 -24.12
C GLY A 153 -11.73 24.60 -22.79
N GLU A 154 -10.48 25.02 -22.85
CA GLU A 154 -9.71 25.47 -21.69
C GLU A 154 -10.36 26.69 -21.02
N PRO A 155 -10.68 26.62 -19.70
CA PRO A 155 -11.28 27.73 -19.00
C PRO A 155 -10.21 28.76 -18.59
N THR A 156 -10.58 30.05 -18.59
CA THR A 156 -9.82 31.09 -17.89
C THR A 156 -10.20 31.05 -16.40
N ILE A 157 -9.23 31.09 -15.51
CA ILE A 157 -9.49 31.14 -14.06
C ILE A 157 -9.96 32.56 -13.64
N THR A 158 -10.61 32.62 -12.44
CA THR A 158 -11.06 33.92 -11.92
C THR A 158 -9.88 34.84 -11.61
N SER A 159 -9.83 35.99 -12.28
CA SER A 159 -8.77 36.98 -12.13
C SER A 159 -8.93 37.76 -10.82
N GLY A 160 -7.84 38.03 -10.15
CA GLY A 160 -7.78 38.89 -8.97
C GLY A 160 -7.19 38.22 -7.75
N SER A 161 -6.50 38.99 -6.92
CA SER A 161 -5.91 38.50 -5.67
C SER A 161 -6.97 38.00 -4.69
N GLY A 162 -6.74 36.83 -4.14
CA GLY A 162 -7.66 36.17 -3.18
C GLY A 162 -8.81 35.41 -3.84
N LYS A 163 -8.92 35.41 -5.16
CA LYS A 163 -9.92 34.61 -5.87
C LYS A 163 -9.56 33.12 -5.83
N VAL A 164 -10.59 32.28 -5.70
CA VAL A 164 -10.45 30.83 -5.59
C VAL A 164 -11.38 30.13 -6.58
N ASP A 165 -10.81 29.26 -7.38
CA ASP A 165 -11.54 28.37 -8.27
C ASP A 165 -11.28 26.90 -7.87
N LEU A 166 -12.27 26.03 -8.09
CA LEU A 166 -12.16 24.60 -7.85
C LEU A 166 -12.30 23.83 -9.16
N VAL A 167 -11.25 23.15 -9.56
CA VAL A 167 -11.24 22.22 -10.68
C VAL A 167 -11.34 20.80 -10.16
N ARG A 168 -12.39 20.08 -10.58
CA ARG A 168 -12.58 18.65 -10.25
C ARG A 168 -12.48 17.81 -11.50
N CYS A 169 -11.71 16.76 -11.44
CA CYS A 169 -11.43 15.89 -12.56
C CYS A 169 -11.58 14.41 -12.20
N VAL A 170 -11.93 13.61 -13.22
CA VAL A 170 -11.86 12.15 -13.20
C VAL A 170 -10.91 11.69 -14.29
N SER A 171 -10.00 10.78 -13.97
CA SER A 171 -9.01 10.25 -14.90
C SER A 171 -9.48 8.98 -15.60
N ASP A 172 -9.22 8.85 -16.89
CA ASP A 172 -9.31 7.59 -17.65
C ASP A 172 -7.95 6.86 -17.78
N GLY A 173 -6.91 7.41 -17.13
CA GLY A 173 -5.53 6.92 -17.21
C GLY A 173 -4.68 7.66 -18.26
N THR A 174 -5.30 8.44 -19.15
CA THR A 174 -4.63 9.26 -20.18
C THR A 174 -5.02 10.72 -20.04
N TYR A 175 -6.29 10.98 -19.83
CA TYR A 175 -6.86 12.32 -19.72
C TYR A 175 -7.60 12.52 -18.41
N LEU A 176 -7.67 13.77 -17.99
CA LEU A 176 -8.48 14.26 -16.89
C LEU A 176 -9.71 14.98 -17.45
N TYR A 177 -10.89 14.42 -17.26
CA TYR A 177 -12.16 15.05 -17.62
C TYR A 177 -12.60 15.96 -16.48
N CYS A 178 -12.56 17.26 -16.72
CA CYS A 178 -12.62 18.26 -15.67
C CYS A 178 -13.84 19.17 -15.77
N THR A 179 -14.29 19.60 -14.59
CA THR A 179 -15.23 20.71 -14.41
C THR A 179 -14.60 21.77 -13.54
N ILE A 180 -14.96 23.04 -13.77
CA ILE A 180 -14.50 24.17 -12.96
C ILE A 180 -15.69 24.86 -12.28
N THR A 181 -15.53 25.19 -11.01
CA THR A 181 -16.41 26.10 -10.28
C THR A 181 -15.60 27.32 -9.92
N GLN A 182 -16.04 28.48 -10.37
CA GLN A 182 -15.30 29.73 -10.28
C GLN A 182 -15.81 30.64 -9.16
N ASP A 183 -14.93 31.52 -8.70
CA ASP A 183 -15.22 32.61 -7.73
C ASP A 183 -15.90 32.10 -6.45
N LEU A 184 -15.23 31.21 -5.74
CA LEU A 184 -15.70 30.61 -4.48
C LEU A 184 -15.44 31.50 -3.24
N THR A 185 -15.16 32.76 -3.41
CA THR A 185 -14.85 33.74 -2.33
C THR A 185 -16.00 34.69 -2.05
#